data_7b3d048b5f7193e2d7bc4d6cb1ede1e4
#
_entry.id   7b3d048b5f7193e2d7bc4d6cb1ede1e4
#
_cell.length_a   1.000
_cell.length_b   1.000
_cell.length_c   1.000
_cell.angle_alpha   90.00
_cell.angle_beta   90.00
_cell.angle_gamma   90.00
#
_symmetry.space_group_name_H-M   'P 1'
#
loop_
_entity.id
_entity.type
_entity.pdbx_description
1 polymer ?
#
loop_
_entity_poly.entity_id
_entity_poly.type
_entity_poly.pdbx_seq_one_letter_code
_entity_poly.pdbx_strand_id
1 'polypeptide(L)'
;MKPVTDANVFLISPNAGPSSFARKDCNRNLFVTSYQNDQVHEVLGQYAQESGVKKVVIVVPNYQAGKDAAAGFKHKFSGDIVEEIYVPLGQLDYSAELTRIAGANPDAIFAFTPGGMGVNFVKQFRQAGLADKITFLSAFTVDESTLPAQQDAALGMFAGADWAPDLDNP
;
A
#
# COMPACT_ATOMS: atom_id res chain seq x y z
N MET A 1 8.70 20.54 2.91
CA MET A 1 7.76 21.45 2.24
C MET A 1 7.84 22.87 2.81
N LYS A 2 7.44 23.10 4.06
CA LYS A 2 7.31 24.45 4.66
C LYS A 2 8.51 25.42 4.40
N PRO A 3 9.79 25.06 4.59
CA PRO A 3 10.89 26.00 4.33
C PRO A 3 10.93 26.53 2.89
N VAL A 4 10.57 25.70 1.91
CA VAL A 4 10.58 26.09 0.48
C VAL A 4 9.42 27.03 0.16
N THR A 5 8.23 26.67 0.62
CA THR A 5 7.02 27.48 0.35
C THR A 5 7.01 28.79 1.14
N ASP A 6 7.58 28.85 2.34
CA ASP A 6 7.76 30.08 3.13
C ASP A 6 8.74 31.06 2.46
N ALA A 7 9.72 30.52 1.72
CA ALA A 7 10.63 31.31 0.89
C ALA A 7 9.99 31.80 -0.42
N ASN A 8 8.68 31.56 -0.62
CA ASN A 8 7.93 31.89 -1.83
C ASN A 8 8.49 31.24 -3.12
N VAL A 9 9.08 30.04 -2.97
CA VAL A 9 9.61 29.24 -4.08
C VAL A 9 8.59 28.15 -4.44
N PHE A 10 8.46 27.87 -5.73
CA PHE A 10 7.62 26.77 -6.20
C PHE A 10 8.23 25.43 -5.85
N LEU A 11 7.40 24.52 -5.35
CA LEU A 11 7.72 23.12 -5.09
C LEU A 11 6.85 22.23 -5.98
N ILE A 12 7.50 21.40 -6.81
CA ILE A 12 6.82 20.42 -7.64
C ILE A 12 7.15 19.03 -7.12
N SER A 13 6.14 18.25 -6.75
CA SER A 13 6.28 16.85 -6.35
C SER A 13 5.90 15.95 -7.52
N PRO A 14 6.84 15.19 -8.11
CA PRO A 14 6.55 14.32 -9.24
C PRO A 14 6.05 12.93 -8.81
N ASN A 15 6.08 12.61 -7.53
CA ASN A 15 5.68 11.30 -7.01
C ASN A 15 4.83 11.41 -5.74
N ALA A 16 5.41 11.87 -4.63
CA ALA A 16 4.70 11.88 -3.34
C ALA A 16 3.56 12.92 -3.32
N GLY A 17 2.35 12.44 -3.09
CA GLY A 17 1.12 13.23 -3.02
C GLY A 17 0.34 12.99 -1.72
N PRO A 18 0.87 13.37 -0.52
CA PRO A 18 0.12 13.25 0.71
C PRO A 18 -1.28 13.85 0.60
N SER A 19 -2.30 13.15 1.08
CA SER A 19 -3.70 13.58 1.00
C SER A 19 -3.94 14.94 1.69
N SER A 20 -3.09 15.29 2.66
CA SER A 20 -3.12 16.57 3.36
C SER A 20 -2.81 17.77 2.44
N PHE A 21 -2.10 17.57 1.31
CA PHE A 21 -1.77 18.64 0.37
C PHE A 21 -2.99 19.18 -0.38
N ALA A 22 -4.00 18.34 -0.59
CA ALA A 22 -5.27 18.77 -1.16
C ALA A 22 -6.23 19.38 -0.11
N ARG A 23 -5.82 19.45 1.15
CA ARG A 23 -6.65 19.91 2.29
C ARG A 23 -5.88 20.92 3.16
N LYS A 24 -5.60 20.54 4.41
CA LYS A 24 -5.03 21.42 5.45
C LYS A 24 -3.62 21.97 5.15
N ASP A 25 -2.84 21.24 4.34
CA ASP A 25 -1.47 21.62 3.95
C ASP A 25 -1.41 22.19 2.52
N CYS A 26 -2.56 22.59 1.96
CA CYS A 26 -2.63 23.24 0.66
C CYS A 26 -1.80 24.52 0.65
N ASN A 27 -1.01 24.71 -0.42
CA ASN A 27 -0.18 25.91 -0.58
C ASN A 27 -0.14 26.30 -2.04
N ARG A 28 -0.24 27.61 -2.33
CA ARG A 28 -0.26 28.14 -3.70
C ARG A 28 1.03 27.89 -4.49
N ASN A 29 2.13 27.61 -3.80
CA ASN A 29 3.43 27.35 -4.40
C ASN A 29 3.74 25.84 -4.51
N LEU A 30 2.77 24.97 -4.15
CA LEU A 30 2.93 23.51 -4.20
C LEU A 30 2.10 22.92 -5.34
N PHE A 31 2.76 22.15 -6.18
CA PHE A 31 2.13 21.40 -7.27
C PHE A 31 2.50 19.92 -7.16
N VAL A 32 1.50 19.05 -7.28
CA VAL A 32 1.70 17.60 -7.35
C VAL A 32 1.31 17.18 -8.77
N THR A 33 2.25 16.56 -9.48
CA THR A 33 2.08 16.14 -10.90
C THR A 33 1.88 14.64 -11.05
N SER A 34 1.62 13.95 -9.93
CA SER A 34 1.30 12.52 -9.90
C SER A 34 -0.09 12.29 -9.26
N TYR A 35 -0.25 11.20 -8.58
CA TYR A 35 -1.47 10.81 -7.87
C TYR A 35 -1.51 11.37 -6.43
N GLN A 36 -2.69 11.37 -5.82
CA GLN A 36 -2.84 11.49 -4.37
C GLN A 36 -2.64 10.11 -3.73
N ASN A 37 -1.91 10.05 -2.61
CA ASN A 37 -1.46 8.80 -2.01
C ASN A 37 -2.57 7.77 -1.71
N ASP A 38 -3.78 8.20 -1.41
CA ASP A 38 -4.92 7.33 -1.08
C ASP A 38 -5.60 6.70 -2.32
N GLN A 39 -5.50 7.31 -3.51
CA GLN A 39 -6.25 6.91 -4.71
C GLN A 39 -5.95 5.47 -5.16
N VAL A 40 -4.68 5.09 -5.29
CA VAL A 40 -4.31 3.73 -5.73
C VAL A 40 -4.79 2.68 -4.73
N HIS A 41 -4.83 3.02 -3.46
CA HIS A 41 -5.30 2.12 -2.41
C HIS A 41 -6.83 1.99 -2.36
N GLU A 42 -7.56 3.03 -2.80
CA GLU A 42 -9.03 2.95 -2.96
C GLU A 42 -9.43 1.90 -3.98
N VAL A 43 -8.70 1.76 -5.09
CA VAL A 43 -8.94 0.74 -6.11
C VAL A 43 -8.86 -0.67 -5.52
N LEU A 44 -7.89 -0.93 -4.64
CA LEU A 44 -7.75 -2.22 -3.96
C LEU A 44 -8.86 -2.48 -2.95
N GLY A 45 -9.32 -1.43 -2.26
CA GLY A 45 -10.50 -1.53 -1.39
C GLY A 45 -11.76 -1.88 -2.17
N GLN A 46 -11.95 -1.26 -3.34
CA GLN A 46 -13.05 -1.58 -4.25
C GLN A 46 -12.94 -3.00 -4.79
N TYR A 47 -11.75 -3.41 -5.26
CA TYR A 47 -11.52 -4.78 -5.74
C TYR A 47 -11.82 -5.83 -4.66
N ALA A 48 -11.36 -5.61 -3.42
CA ALA A 48 -11.65 -6.50 -2.31
C ALA A 48 -13.16 -6.61 -2.05
N GLN A 49 -13.87 -5.47 -2.10
CA GLN A 49 -15.33 -5.42 -1.93
C GLN A 49 -16.05 -6.20 -3.03
N GLU A 50 -15.70 -5.99 -4.29
CA GLU A 50 -16.32 -6.64 -5.46
C GLU A 50 -15.97 -8.12 -5.55
N SER A 51 -14.79 -8.52 -5.08
CA SER A 51 -14.35 -9.93 -5.01
C SER A 51 -14.99 -10.72 -3.86
N GLY A 52 -15.83 -10.09 -3.04
CA GLY A 52 -16.53 -10.75 -1.94
C GLY A 52 -15.66 -11.02 -0.70
N VAL A 53 -14.49 -10.40 -0.60
CA VAL A 53 -13.65 -10.41 0.62
C VAL A 53 -14.44 -9.81 1.77
N LYS A 54 -14.42 -10.47 2.94
CA LYS A 54 -15.17 -10.01 4.12
C LYS A 54 -14.29 -9.54 5.25
N LYS A 55 -13.15 -10.20 5.47
CA LYS A 55 -12.21 -9.92 6.57
C LYS A 55 -10.83 -9.58 6.03
N VAL A 56 -10.30 -8.44 6.42
CA VAL A 56 -8.99 -7.97 5.98
C VAL A 56 -8.12 -7.59 7.17
N VAL A 57 -6.84 -7.94 7.09
CA VAL A 57 -5.77 -7.36 7.92
C VAL A 57 -5.02 -6.34 7.07
N ILE A 58 -4.82 -5.14 7.61
CA ILE A 58 -4.03 -4.07 6.97
C ILE A 58 -2.62 -4.07 7.54
N VAL A 59 -1.59 -4.04 6.67
CA VAL A 59 -0.17 -3.95 7.07
C VAL A 59 0.48 -2.78 6.34
N VAL A 60 0.83 -1.74 7.08
CA VAL A 60 1.38 -0.50 6.52
C VAL A 60 2.47 0.09 7.43
N PRO A 61 3.46 0.83 6.89
CA PRO A 61 4.45 1.48 7.73
C PRO A 61 3.85 2.69 8.45
N ASN A 62 4.34 2.94 9.66
CA ASN A 62 3.84 3.99 10.54
C ASN A 62 4.37 5.38 10.16
N TYR A 63 3.96 5.87 8.98
CA TYR A 63 4.21 7.24 8.52
C TYR A 63 3.04 7.72 7.66
N GLN A 64 3.09 8.97 7.14
CA GLN A 64 1.92 9.57 6.49
C GLN A 64 1.39 8.74 5.31
N ALA A 65 2.26 8.26 4.41
CA ALA A 65 1.79 7.47 3.27
C ALA A 65 1.16 6.12 3.68
N GLY A 66 1.66 5.48 4.75
CA GLY A 66 1.01 4.28 5.29
C GLY A 66 -0.38 4.55 5.85
N LYS A 67 -0.56 5.70 6.52
CA LYS A 67 -1.88 6.13 7.02
C LYS A 67 -2.83 6.48 5.88
N ASP A 68 -2.33 7.16 4.83
CA ASP A 68 -3.09 7.45 3.62
C ASP A 68 -3.51 6.15 2.91
N ALA A 69 -2.60 5.18 2.82
CA ALA A 69 -2.87 3.87 2.23
C ALA A 69 -4.00 3.12 2.97
N ALA A 70 -3.90 3.03 4.29
CA ALA A 70 -4.94 2.40 5.10
C ALA A 70 -6.28 3.14 4.99
N ALA A 71 -6.27 4.47 4.98
CA ALA A 71 -7.48 5.29 4.82
C ALA A 71 -8.10 5.10 3.43
N GLY A 72 -7.28 5.09 2.36
CA GLY A 72 -7.73 4.88 0.99
C GLY A 72 -8.39 3.52 0.82
N PHE A 73 -7.75 2.45 1.26
CA PHE A 73 -8.33 1.11 1.22
C PHE A 73 -9.70 1.06 1.92
N LYS A 74 -9.78 1.56 3.16
CA LYS A 74 -11.02 1.59 3.95
C LYS A 74 -12.12 2.47 3.35
N HIS A 75 -11.78 3.44 2.50
CA HIS A 75 -12.77 4.31 1.88
C HIS A 75 -13.71 3.57 0.93
N LYS A 76 -13.25 2.50 0.30
CA LYS A 76 -14.02 1.69 -0.67
C LYS A 76 -14.31 0.28 -0.19
N PHE A 77 -13.77 -0.14 0.94
CA PHE A 77 -14.02 -1.44 1.53
C PHE A 77 -14.92 -1.30 2.75
N SER A 78 -16.07 -1.95 2.73
CA SER A 78 -17.07 -1.93 3.81
C SER A 78 -17.11 -3.22 4.64
N GLY A 79 -16.21 -4.18 4.34
CA GLY A 79 -16.04 -5.39 5.11
C GLY A 79 -15.34 -5.15 6.46
N ASP A 80 -15.02 -6.21 7.15
CA ASP A 80 -14.42 -6.17 8.47
C ASP A 80 -12.89 -5.99 8.39
N ILE A 81 -12.38 -4.91 8.97
CA ILE A 81 -10.94 -4.74 9.21
C ILE A 81 -10.63 -5.35 10.58
N VAL A 82 -10.22 -6.62 10.55
CA VAL A 82 -9.98 -7.38 11.79
C VAL A 82 -8.73 -6.91 12.53
N GLU A 83 -7.76 -6.32 11.82
CA GLU A 83 -6.59 -5.72 12.44
C GLU A 83 -5.91 -4.70 11.52
N GLU A 84 -5.36 -3.63 12.10
CA GLU A 84 -4.45 -2.70 11.44
C GLU A 84 -3.07 -2.79 12.09
N ILE A 85 -2.07 -3.24 11.34
CA ILE A 85 -0.70 -3.40 11.80
C ILE A 85 0.15 -2.28 11.22
N TYR A 86 0.62 -1.38 12.08
CA TYR A 86 1.52 -0.30 11.73
C TYR A 86 2.96 -0.69 12.10
N VAL A 87 3.79 -0.94 11.08
CA VAL A 87 5.18 -1.37 11.27
C VAL A 87 6.15 -0.19 11.23
N PRO A 88 7.31 -0.26 11.90
CA PRO A 88 8.37 0.73 11.74
C PRO A 88 8.82 0.86 10.28
N LEU A 89 9.13 2.08 9.86
CA LEU A 89 9.71 2.31 8.53
C LEU A 89 11.10 1.65 8.45
N GLY A 90 11.32 0.83 7.42
CA GLY A 90 12.55 0.09 7.23
C GLY A 90 12.59 -1.28 7.93
N GLN A 91 11.47 -1.76 8.48
CA GLN A 91 11.37 -3.11 9.05
C GLN A 91 11.68 -4.18 7.99
N LEU A 92 12.44 -5.21 8.40
CA LEU A 92 12.85 -6.31 7.51
C LEU A 92 12.42 -7.69 8.03
N ASP A 93 12.10 -7.84 9.31
CA ASP A 93 11.58 -9.07 9.90
C ASP A 93 10.11 -8.89 10.29
N TYR A 94 9.26 -9.76 9.78
CA TYR A 94 7.81 -9.72 9.94
C TYR A 94 7.25 -10.95 10.67
N SER A 95 8.09 -11.72 11.34
CA SER A 95 7.69 -12.98 12.01
C SER A 95 6.54 -12.78 13.01
N ALA A 96 6.57 -11.68 13.76
CA ALA A 96 5.54 -11.35 14.73
C ALA A 96 4.22 -10.96 14.03
N GLU A 97 4.29 -10.12 12.99
CA GLU A 97 3.12 -9.68 12.22
C GLU A 97 2.48 -10.86 11.48
N LEU A 98 3.28 -11.75 10.89
CA LEU A 98 2.78 -12.95 10.20
C LEU A 98 2.09 -13.92 11.16
N THR A 99 2.58 -14.04 12.39
CA THR A 99 1.91 -14.83 13.45
C THR A 99 0.54 -14.22 13.80
N ARG A 100 0.45 -12.89 13.91
CA ARG A 100 -0.82 -12.17 14.17
C ARG A 100 -1.80 -12.35 12.99
N ILE A 101 -1.33 -12.19 11.76
CA ILE A 101 -2.13 -12.38 10.53
C ILE A 101 -2.68 -13.80 10.49
N ALA A 102 -1.85 -14.81 10.73
CA ALA A 102 -2.29 -16.20 10.77
C ALA A 102 -3.35 -16.46 11.85
N GLY A 103 -3.18 -15.86 13.03
CA GLY A 103 -4.13 -15.96 14.14
C GLY A 103 -5.46 -15.27 13.89
N ALA A 104 -5.44 -14.14 13.16
CA ALA A 104 -6.65 -13.40 12.78
C ALA A 104 -7.47 -14.11 11.70
N ASN A 105 -6.87 -15.01 10.94
CA ASN A 105 -7.49 -15.79 9.86
C ASN A 105 -8.36 -14.93 8.92
N PRO A 106 -7.78 -13.91 8.26
CA PRO A 106 -8.50 -13.07 7.34
C PRO A 106 -8.68 -13.75 5.98
N ASP A 107 -9.63 -13.27 5.17
CA ASP A 107 -9.78 -13.68 3.76
C ASP A 107 -8.67 -13.07 2.90
N ALA A 108 -8.26 -11.86 3.22
CA ALA A 108 -7.19 -11.14 2.53
C ALA A 108 -6.34 -10.29 3.49
N ILE A 109 -5.12 -9.99 3.07
CA ILE A 109 -4.36 -8.86 3.62
C ILE A 109 -4.29 -7.75 2.59
N PHE A 110 -4.28 -6.50 3.07
CA PHE A 110 -3.88 -5.35 2.30
C PHE A 110 -2.53 -4.86 2.82
N ALA A 111 -1.51 -4.86 1.96
CA ALA A 111 -0.15 -4.47 2.31
C ALA A 111 0.33 -3.27 1.48
N PHE A 112 0.85 -2.25 2.17
CA PHE A 112 1.66 -1.21 1.58
C PHE A 112 3.02 -1.20 2.28
N THR A 113 4.00 -1.89 1.72
CA THR A 113 5.37 -2.04 2.25
C THR A 113 6.37 -1.82 1.11
N PRO A 114 6.68 -0.56 0.75
CA PRO A 114 7.44 -0.25 -0.46
C PRO A 114 8.91 -0.69 -0.40
N GLY A 115 9.47 -1.03 -1.57
CA GLY A 115 10.89 -1.34 -1.76
C GLY A 115 11.35 -2.57 -0.97
N GLY A 116 12.50 -2.47 -0.29
CA GLY A 116 13.09 -3.58 0.46
C GLY A 116 12.19 -4.15 1.57
N MET A 117 11.32 -3.33 2.16
CA MET A 117 10.29 -3.78 3.10
C MET A 117 9.36 -4.80 2.43
N GLY A 118 8.86 -4.49 1.23
CA GLY A 118 7.97 -5.35 0.46
C GLY A 118 8.64 -6.63 0.02
N VAL A 119 9.90 -6.57 -0.42
CA VAL A 119 10.65 -7.77 -0.79
C VAL A 119 10.73 -8.75 0.36
N ASN A 120 11.05 -8.28 1.57
CA ASN A 120 11.15 -9.15 2.75
C ASN A 120 9.77 -9.64 3.20
N PHE A 121 8.75 -8.76 3.22
CA PHE A 121 7.42 -9.14 3.64
C PHE A 121 6.80 -10.23 2.74
N VAL A 122 6.87 -10.06 1.41
CA VAL A 122 6.36 -11.02 0.42
C VAL A 122 7.05 -12.38 0.56
N LYS A 123 8.39 -12.39 0.68
CA LYS A 123 9.15 -13.65 0.86
C LYS A 123 8.76 -14.37 2.15
N GLN A 124 8.69 -13.64 3.27
CA GLN A 124 8.34 -14.23 4.56
C GLN A 124 6.88 -14.69 4.59
N PHE A 125 5.96 -13.94 3.96
CA PHE A 125 4.55 -14.33 3.83
C PHE A 125 4.40 -15.65 3.06
N ARG A 126 5.15 -15.82 1.96
CA ARG A 126 5.21 -17.08 1.21
C ARG A 126 5.83 -18.20 2.03
N GLN A 127 6.96 -17.96 2.69
CA GLN A 127 7.65 -18.94 3.53
C GLN A 127 6.81 -19.41 4.73
N ALA A 128 5.98 -18.54 5.27
CA ALA A 128 5.03 -18.88 6.33
C ALA A 128 3.83 -19.72 5.84
N GLY A 129 3.73 -20.02 4.53
CA GLY A 129 2.64 -20.81 3.95
C GLY A 129 1.28 -20.08 3.98
N LEU A 130 1.30 -18.74 4.05
CA LEU A 130 0.08 -17.93 4.09
C LEU A 130 -0.44 -17.59 2.70
N ALA A 131 0.43 -17.54 1.69
CA ALA A 131 0.08 -17.11 0.34
C ALA A 131 -0.90 -18.04 -0.38
N ASP A 132 -1.02 -19.30 0.04
CA ASP A 132 -1.98 -20.25 -0.53
C ASP A 132 -3.34 -20.22 0.18
N LYS A 133 -3.46 -19.44 1.26
CA LYS A 133 -4.64 -19.40 2.12
C LYS A 133 -5.28 -18.03 2.23
N ILE A 134 -4.50 -16.98 2.07
CA ILE A 134 -4.88 -15.58 2.30
C ILE A 134 -4.57 -14.81 1.03
N THR A 135 -5.57 -14.15 0.46
CA THR A 135 -5.37 -13.28 -0.71
C THR A 135 -4.46 -12.10 -0.35
N PHE A 136 -3.43 -11.87 -1.14
CA PHE A 136 -2.50 -10.76 -0.94
C PHE A 136 -2.86 -9.61 -1.89
N LEU A 137 -3.30 -8.49 -1.34
CA LEU A 137 -3.61 -7.25 -2.06
C LEU A 137 -2.56 -6.20 -1.70
N SER A 138 -1.99 -5.53 -2.69
CA SER A 138 -0.94 -4.56 -2.44
C SER A 138 -0.94 -3.38 -3.41
N ALA A 139 -0.30 -2.29 -3.00
CA ALA A 139 0.18 -1.26 -3.89
C ALA A 139 1.60 -0.88 -3.49
N PHE A 140 2.49 -0.68 -4.46
CA PHE A 140 3.91 -0.36 -4.25
C PHE A 140 4.68 -1.39 -3.40
N THR A 141 4.14 -2.59 -3.23
CA THR A 141 4.76 -3.72 -2.53
C THR A 141 5.18 -4.79 -3.52
N VAL A 142 4.30 -5.06 -4.50
CA VAL A 142 4.56 -5.93 -5.65
C VAL A 142 4.42 -5.04 -6.88
N ASP A 143 5.54 -4.70 -7.49
CA ASP A 143 5.63 -3.83 -8.66
C ASP A 143 6.89 -4.16 -9.48
N GLU A 144 7.08 -3.50 -10.63
CA GLU A 144 8.21 -3.73 -11.53
C GLU A 144 9.57 -3.56 -10.85
N SER A 145 9.67 -2.71 -9.81
CA SER A 145 10.92 -2.47 -9.08
C SER A 145 11.25 -3.56 -8.08
N THR A 146 10.25 -4.24 -7.53
CA THR A 146 10.38 -5.26 -6.47
C THR A 146 10.29 -6.69 -7.00
N LEU A 147 9.55 -6.94 -8.08
CA LEU A 147 9.36 -8.26 -8.69
C LEU A 147 10.67 -9.01 -8.99
N PRO A 148 11.74 -8.37 -9.53
CA PRO A 148 13.00 -9.08 -9.79
C PRO A 148 13.64 -9.68 -8.53
N ALA A 149 13.41 -9.05 -7.37
CA ALA A 149 13.91 -9.55 -6.10
C ALA A 149 12.94 -10.51 -5.39
N GLN A 150 11.64 -10.38 -5.63
CA GLN A 150 10.59 -11.24 -5.05
C GLN A 150 10.46 -12.57 -5.79
N GLN A 151 10.63 -12.55 -7.12
CA GLN A 151 10.53 -13.73 -7.99
C GLN A 151 9.24 -14.53 -7.72
N ASP A 152 9.33 -15.85 -7.66
CA ASP A 152 8.18 -16.75 -7.45
C ASP A 152 7.44 -16.53 -6.13
N ALA A 153 8.04 -15.82 -5.17
CA ALA A 153 7.35 -15.50 -3.92
C ALA A 153 6.12 -14.59 -4.14
N ALA A 154 6.12 -13.80 -5.22
CA ALA A 154 5.02 -12.90 -5.55
C ALA A 154 3.90 -13.54 -6.40
N LEU A 155 4.05 -14.80 -6.82
CA LEU A 155 3.05 -15.47 -7.64
C LEU A 155 1.68 -15.55 -6.96
N GLY A 156 0.62 -15.18 -7.71
CA GLY A 156 -0.76 -15.16 -7.21
C GLY A 156 -1.12 -13.96 -6.34
N MET A 157 -0.22 -12.98 -6.20
CA MET A 157 -0.52 -11.73 -5.48
C MET A 157 -1.08 -10.68 -6.44
N PHE A 158 -1.96 -9.82 -5.93
CA PHE A 158 -2.60 -8.75 -6.68
C PHE A 158 -1.96 -7.41 -6.33
N ALA A 159 -1.70 -6.61 -7.36
CA ALA A 159 -1.16 -5.26 -7.21
C ALA A 159 -2.08 -4.23 -7.86
N GLY A 160 -2.37 -3.15 -7.15
CA GLY A 160 -3.02 -1.97 -7.70
C GLY A 160 -1.96 -0.98 -8.17
N ALA A 161 -2.14 -0.44 -9.36
CA ALA A 161 -1.28 0.57 -9.96
C ALA A 161 -2.12 1.57 -10.74
N ASP A 162 -1.58 2.76 -10.97
CA ASP A 162 -2.14 3.79 -11.83
C ASP A 162 -1.81 3.56 -13.31
N TRP A 163 -0.83 2.71 -13.58
CA TRP A 163 -0.41 2.30 -14.92
C TRP A 163 0.27 0.92 -14.91
N ALA A 164 0.19 0.20 -16.00
CA ALA A 164 0.93 -1.04 -16.24
C ALA A 164 1.33 -1.15 -17.73
N PRO A 165 2.47 -1.75 -18.06
CA PRO A 165 2.99 -1.78 -19.44
C PRO A 165 2.18 -2.68 -20.39
N ASP A 166 1.32 -3.54 -19.86
CA ASP A 166 0.45 -4.47 -20.59
C ASP A 166 -1.01 -4.01 -20.69
N LEU A 167 -1.30 -2.76 -20.28
CA LEU A 167 -2.61 -2.16 -20.49
C LEU A 167 -2.83 -1.88 -21.98
N ASP A 168 -3.92 -2.40 -22.53
CA ASP A 168 -4.38 -2.12 -23.90
C ASP A 168 -5.10 -0.77 -23.93
N ASN A 169 -4.32 0.30 -23.75
CA ASN A 169 -4.78 1.68 -23.80
C ASN A 169 -4.13 2.40 -24.99
N PRO A 170 -4.88 3.27 -25.71
CA PRO A 170 -4.32 4.11 -26.75
C PRO A 170 -3.34 5.17 -26.20
#